data_fc52111274a275799dec76f4557f5aba
#
_entry.id   fc52111274a275799dec76f4557f5aba
#
_cell.length_a   1.000
_cell.length_b   1.000
_cell.length_c   1.000
_cell.angle_alpha   90.00
_cell.angle_beta   90.00
_cell.angle_gamma   90.00
#
_symmetry.space_group_name_H-M   'P 1'
#
loop_
_entity.id
_entity.type
_entity.pdbx_description
1 polymer ?
#
loop_
_entity_poly.entity_id
_entity_poly.type
_entity_poly.pdbx_seq_one_letter_code
_entity_poly.pdbx_strand_id
1 'polypeptide(L)' 'MAYDARFGPTAQTPAQRAWVLEQLQDALPYLKTKATLSARQLYARYVASELSWADVRLALNAA' A
#
# COMPACT_ATOMS: atom_id res chain seq x y z
N MET A 1 17.06 -12.10 -7.80
CA MET A 1 16.50 -10.77 -7.57
C MET A 1 16.80 -10.33 -6.15
N ALA A 2 17.08 -9.07 -5.95
CA ALA A 2 17.37 -8.54 -4.63
C ALA A 2 16.06 -8.42 -3.81
N TYR A 3 16.12 -8.89 -2.57
CA TYR A 3 15.03 -8.74 -1.63
C TYR A 3 14.93 -7.27 -1.20
N ASP A 4 13.75 -6.67 -1.28
CA ASP A 4 13.52 -5.32 -0.84
C ASP A 4 12.94 -5.32 0.58
N ALA A 5 13.76 -4.89 1.54
CA ALA A 5 13.38 -4.89 2.95
C ALA A 5 12.25 -3.91 3.31
N ARG A 6 11.94 -2.95 2.43
CA ARG A 6 10.82 -2.03 2.65
C ARG A 6 9.48 -2.75 2.58
N PHE A 7 9.45 -3.87 1.86
CA PHE A 7 8.25 -4.69 1.66
C PHE A 7 8.51 -6.06 2.27
N GLY A 8 7.58 -6.65 2.92
CA GLY A 8 7.73 -7.99 3.48
C GLY A 8 7.90 -9.05 2.40
N PRO A 9 8.19 -10.32 2.79
CA PRO A 9 8.43 -11.40 1.82
C PRO A 9 7.23 -11.68 0.90
N THR A 10 6.04 -11.26 1.27
CA THR A 10 4.82 -11.45 0.47
C THR A 10 4.44 -10.20 -0.33
N ALA A 11 5.32 -9.20 -0.40
CA ALA A 11 5.06 -7.91 -1.07
C ALA A 11 6.22 -7.47 -1.95
N GLN A 12 6.93 -8.42 -2.57
CA GLN A 12 8.11 -8.12 -3.38
C GLN A 12 7.80 -7.76 -4.82
N THR A 13 6.62 -8.14 -5.32
CA THR A 13 6.19 -7.85 -6.70
C THR A 13 4.96 -6.96 -6.68
N PRO A 14 4.67 -6.23 -7.78
CA PRO A 14 3.44 -5.44 -7.87
C PRO A 14 2.18 -6.28 -7.65
N ALA A 15 2.14 -7.50 -8.16
CA ALA A 15 1.00 -8.40 -7.96
C ALA A 15 0.83 -8.77 -6.49
N GLN A 16 1.94 -9.06 -5.80
CA GLN A 16 1.90 -9.36 -4.37
C GLN A 16 1.45 -8.14 -3.56
N ARG A 17 1.95 -6.96 -3.89
CA ARG A 17 1.54 -5.73 -3.21
C ARG A 17 0.08 -5.40 -3.44
N ALA A 18 -0.43 -5.61 -4.64
CA ALA A 18 -1.85 -5.42 -4.93
C ALA A 18 -2.72 -6.36 -4.08
N TRP A 19 -2.29 -7.62 -3.93
CA TRP A 19 -2.99 -8.58 -3.08
C TRP A 19 -2.94 -8.16 -1.60
N VAL A 20 -1.78 -7.73 -1.12
CA VAL A 20 -1.63 -7.24 0.26
C VAL A 20 -2.56 -6.05 0.51
N LEU A 21 -2.63 -5.11 -0.44
CA LEU A 21 -3.51 -3.95 -0.33
C LEU A 21 -4.97 -4.38 -0.23
N GLU A 22 -5.39 -5.36 -1.04
CA GLU A 22 -6.74 -5.89 -0.99
C GLU A 22 -7.05 -6.49 0.38
N GLN A 23 -6.11 -7.27 0.95
CA GLN A 23 -6.28 -7.85 2.28
C GLN A 23 -6.38 -6.76 3.35
N LEU A 24 -5.56 -5.72 3.26
CA LEU A 24 -5.61 -4.60 4.19
C LEU A 24 -6.95 -3.86 4.10
N GLN A 25 -7.47 -3.65 2.90
CA GLN A 25 -8.76 -3.00 2.71
C GLN A 25 -9.91 -3.85 3.25
N ASP A 26 -9.81 -5.17 3.16
CA ASP A 26 -10.80 -6.08 3.73
C ASP A 26 -10.75 -6.08 5.26
N ALA A 27 -9.54 -6.05 5.84
CA ALA A 27 -9.36 -6.03 7.30
C ALA A 27 -9.69 -4.66 7.89
N LEU A 28 -9.44 -3.59 7.14
CA LEU A 28 -9.65 -2.21 7.54
C LEU A 28 -10.54 -1.51 6.51
N PRO A 29 -11.87 -1.71 6.58
CA PRO A 29 -12.78 -1.21 5.53
C PRO A 29 -12.69 0.28 5.27
N TYR A 30 -12.27 1.09 6.26
CA TYR A 30 -12.13 2.53 6.06
C TYR A 30 -11.08 2.88 4.99
N LEU A 31 -10.12 2.01 4.75
CA LEU A 31 -9.13 2.21 3.68
C LEU A 31 -9.78 2.22 2.29
N LYS A 32 -10.95 1.61 2.19
CA LYS A 32 -11.71 1.52 0.95
C LYS A 32 -12.83 2.55 0.89
N THR A 33 -13.62 2.66 1.98
CA THR A 33 -14.79 3.54 2.02
C THR A 33 -14.44 5.01 2.13
N LYS A 34 -13.30 5.33 2.72
CA LYS A 34 -12.80 6.71 2.87
C LYS A 34 -11.64 7.01 1.92
N ALA A 35 -11.48 6.22 0.87
CA ALA A 35 -10.41 6.41 -0.09
C ALA A 35 -10.70 7.62 -0.98
N THR A 36 -10.00 8.73 -0.70
CA THR A 36 -9.99 9.92 -1.56
C THR A 36 -9.13 9.65 -2.79
N LEU A 37 -9.17 10.57 -3.77
CA LEU A 37 -8.28 10.49 -4.92
C LEU A 37 -6.81 10.44 -4.48
N SER A 38 -6.44 11.28 -3.51
CA SER A 38 -5.08 11.30 -2.95
C SER A 38 -4.70 9.96 -2.35
N ALA A 39 -5.60 9.35 -1.57
CA ALA A 39 -5.35 8.04 -0.97
C ALA A 39 -5.16 6.97 -2.04
N ARG A 40 -5.97 6.98 -3.09
CA ARG A 40 -5.84 6.03 -4.21
C ARG A 40 -4.51 6.17 -4.93
N GLN A 41 -4.02 7.40 -5.09
CA GLN A 41 -2.72 7.66 -5.68
C GLN A 41 -1.59 7.10 -4.81
N LEU A 42 -1.70 7.23 -3.50
CA LEU A 42 -0.73 6.65 -2.56
C LEU A 42 -0.72 5.12 -2.65
N TYR A 43 -1.89 4.50 -2.77
CA TYR A 43 -1.98 3.03 -2.92
C TYR A 43 -1.32 2.58 -4.22
N ALA A 44 -1.55 3.31 -5.32
CA ALA A 44 -0.93 2.99 -6.60
C ALA A 44 0.59 3.09 -6.53
N ARG A 45 1.11 4.09 -5.83
CA ARG A 45 2.55 4.25 -5.63
C ARG A 45 3.14 3.12 -4.78
N TYR A 46 2.40 2.64 -3.79
CA TYR A 46 2.81 1.48 -3.01
C TYR A 46 2.93 0.23 -3.92
N VAL A 47 1.91 -0.04 -4.71
CA VAL A 47 1.92 -1.18 -5.64
C VAL A 47 3.07 -1.07 -6.64
N ALA A 48 3.35 0.14 -7.12
CA ALA A 48 4.45 0.41 -8.06
C ALA A 48 5.84 0.42 -7.42
N SER A 49 5.94 0.12 -6.13
CA SER A 49 7.18 0.11 -5.34
C SER A 49 7.83 1.48 -5.10
N GLU A 50 7.10 2.54 -5.30
CA GLU A 50 7.59 3.91 -5.05
C GLU A 50 7.55 4.27 -3.56
N LEU A 51 6.59 3.72 -2.83
CA LEU A 51 6.41 3.95 -1.39
C LEU A 51 6.27 2.63 -0.67
N SER A 52 6.81 2.55 0.55
CA SER A 52 6.49 1.45 1.47
C SER A 52 5.11 1.67 2.08
N TRP A 53 4.53 0.64 2.70
CA TRP A 53 3.25 0.81 3.39
C TRP A 53 3.36 1.79 4.56
N ALA A 54 4.49 1.81 5.25
CA ALA A 54 4.73 2.78 6.31
C ALA A 54 4.68 4.21 5.78
N ASP A 55 5.26 4.46 4.60
CA ASP A 55 5.20 5.77 3.95
C ASP A 55 3.77 6.17 3.60
N VAL A 56 2.97 5.22 3.08
CA VAL A 56 1.57 5.45 2.78
C VAL A 56 0.79 5.83 4.05
N ARG A 57 1.01 5.09 5.13
CA ARG A 57 0.34 5.36 6.41
C ARG A 57 0.68 6.74 6.95
N LEU A 58 1.96 7.13 6.87
CA LEU A 58 2.38 8.46 7.31
C LEU A 58 1.68 9.55 6.48
N ALA A 59 1.62 9.38 5.15
CA ALA A 59 0.97 10.35 4.28
C ALA A 59 -0.54 10.43 4.55
N LEU A 60 -1.20 9.31 4.80
CA LEU A 60 -2.63 9.30 5.14
C LEU A 60 -2.91 10.01 6.47
N ASN A 61 -2.02 9.84 7.45
CA ASN A 61 -2.18 10.45 8.76
C ASN A 61 -1.84 11.94 8.76
N ALA A 62 -1.02 12.39 7.81
CA ALA A 62 -0.63 13.80 7.68
C ALA A 62 -1.67 14.65 6.98
N ALA A 63 -2.62 14.03 6.31
CA ALA A 63 -3.65 14.72 5.53
C ALA A 63 -4.77 15.31 6.41
#